data_3af129d8704ee2c35e6c76abb07121e1
#
_entry.id   3af129d8704ee2c35e6c76abb07121e1
#
_cell.length_a   1.000
_cell.length_b   1.000
_cell.length_c   1.000
_cell.angle_alpha   90.00
_cell.angle_beta   90.00
_cell.angle_gamma   90.00
#
_symmetry.space_group_name_H-M   'P 1'
#
loop_
_entity.id
_entity.type
_entity.pdbx_description
1 polymer ?
#
loop_
_entity_poly.entity_id
_entity_poly.type
_entity_poly.pdbx_seq_one_letter_code
_entity_poly.pdbx_strand_id
1 'polypeptide(L)' 'MHTTYFDEDDILVIRLSDKPIVREVSQNWNTHISYADDGSTVEVVLLEARASGAYPLDIQHARAA' A
#
# COMPACT_ATOMS: atom_id res chain seq x y z
N MET A 1 9.29 3.12 7.01
CA MET A 1 8.31 2.31 6.29
C MET A 1 7.83 1.17 7.18
N HIS A 2 6.55 0.91 7.14
CA HIS A 2 5.96 -0.09 8.00
C HIS A 2 4.92 -0.86 7.21
N THR A 3 5.02 -2.19 7.22
CA THR A 3 4.13 -3.04 6.43
C THR A 3 3.35 -3.96 7.36
N THR A 4 2.03 -3.98 7.21
CA THR A 4 1.15 -4.82 8.01
C THR A 4 0.24 -5.61 7.10
N TYR A 5 0.13 -6.90 7.36
CA TYR A 5 -0.78 -7.75 6.60
C TYR A 5 -1.85 -8.29 7.56
N PHE A 6 -3.11 -8.10 7.18
CA PHE A 6 -4.25 -8.57 7.96
C PHE A 6 -4.76 -9.86 7.34
N ASP A 7 -4.41 -10.97 7.96
CA ASP A 7 -4.71 -12.31 7.42
C ASP A 7 -6.20 -12.54 7.15
N GLU A 8 -7.03 -12.12 8.10
CA GLU A 8 -8.45 -12.42 8.01
C GLU A 8 -9.13 -11.71 6.87
N ASP A 9 -8.65 -10.51 6.55
CA ASP A 9 -9.27 -9.67 5.53
C ASP A 9 -8.49 -9.68 4.22
N ASP A 10 -7.31 -10.29 4.20
CA ASP A 10 -6.42 -10.30 3.04
C ASP A 10 -6.11 -8.87 2.60
N ILE A 11 -5.76 -8.02 3.57
CA ILE A 11 -5.44 -6.62 3.32
C ILE A 11 -3.99 -6.36 3.69
N LEU A 12 -3.26 -5.76 2.76
CA LEU A 12 -1.88 -5.36 2.98
C LEU A 12 -1.80 -3.84 3.08
N VAL A 13 -1.23 -3.34 4.17
CA VAL A 13 -1.08 -1.90 4.38
C VAL A 13 0.41 -1.57 4.44
N ILE A 14 0.84 -0.66 3.60
CA ILE A 14 2.23 -0.20 3.56
C ILE A 14 2.24 1.26 3.95
N ARG A 15 2.84 1.57 5.09
CA ARG A 15 2.93 2.94 5.57
C ARG A 15 4.33 3.47 5.31
N LEU A 16 4.38 4.55 4.53
CA LEU A 16 5.65 5.11 4.07
C LEU A 16 6.11 6.30 4.90
N SER A 17 5.20 7.01 5.54
CA SER A 17 5.56 8.15 6.36
C SER A 17 4.52 8.36 7.45
N ASP A 18 4.84 9.25 8.40
CA ASP A 18 3.93 9.58 9.48
C ASP A 18 3.20 10.91 9.25
N LYS A 19 3.29 11.45 8.05
CA LYS A 19 2.62 12.70 7.75
C LYS A 19 1.12 12.54 7.80
N PRO A 20 0.39 13.59 8.17
CA PRO A 20 -1.07 13.52 8.15
C PRO A 20 -1.59 13.28 6.76
N ILE A 21 -2.62 12.45 6.65
CA ILE A 21 -3.26 12.14 5.38
C ILE A 21 -4.29 13.21 5.10
N VAL A 22 -4.20 13.86 3.95
CA VAL A 22 -5.16 14.88 3.55
C VAL A 22 -6.00 14.45 2.36
N ARG A 23 -5.62 13.38 1.67
CA ARG A 23 -6.35 12.93 0.50
C ARG A 23 -6.13 11.45 0.29
N GLU A 24 -7.18 10.75 -0.14
CA GLU A 24 -7.10 9.35 -0.52
C GLU A 24 -7.59 9.21 -1.95
N VAL A 25 -6.90 8.39 -2.73
CA VAL A 25 -7.27 8.14 -4.12
C VAL A 25 -7.37 6.64 -4.31
N SER A 26 -8.47 6.21 -4.93
CA SER A 26 -8.64 4.82 -5.31
C SER A 26 -8.01 4.63 -6.69
N GLN A 27 -6.86 3.95 -6.71
CA GLN A 27 -6.12 3.74 -7.94
C GLN A 27 -6.87 2.77 -8.85
N ASN A 28 -7.40 1.71 -8.25
CA ASN A 28 -8.29 0.77 -8.91
C ASN A 28 -9.11 0.09 -7.80
N TRP A 29 -9.84 -0.98 -8.13
CA TRP A 29 -10.76 -1.57 -7.18
C TRP A 29 -10.09 -2.11 -5.90
N ASN A 30 -8.82 -2.45 -5.96
CA ASN A 30 -8.14 -3.05 -4.80
C ASN A 30 -6.95 -2.24 -4.29
N THR A 31 -6.68 -1.07 -4.84
CA THR A 31 -5.53 -0.27 -4.44
C THR A 31 -5.95 1.14 -4.08
N HIS A 32 -5.66 1.53 -2.84
CA HIS A 32 -5.96 2.87 -2.33
C HIS A 32 -4.67 3.52 -1.86
N ILE A 33 -4.45 4.75 -2.28
CA ILE A 33 -3.23 5.48 -1.95
C ILE A 33 -3.61 6.76 -1.21
N SER A 34 -2.94 7.00 -0.08
CA SER A 34 -3.19 8.18 0.75
C SER A 34 -2.00 9.12 0.63
N TYR A 35 -2.30 10.41 0.54
CA TYR A 35 -1.30 11.45 0.31
C TYR A 35 -1.29 12.51 1.39
N ALA A 36 -0.11 13.06 1.63
CA ALA A 36 0.05 14.22 2.49
C ALA A 36 -0.19 15.50 1.68
N ASP A 37 -0.22 16.65 2.38
CA ASP A 37 -0.50 17.92 1.72
C ASP A 37 0.62 18.37 0.78
N ASP A 38 1.81 17.82 0.93
CA ASP A 38 2.92 18.12 0.03
C ASP A 38 2.93 17.20 -1.20
N GLY A 39 1.92 16.35 -1.33
CA GLY A 39 1.81 15.45 -2.47
C GLY A 39 2.53 14.13 -2.33
N SER A 40 3.26 13.93 -1.22
CA SER A 40 3.97 12.66 -1.04
C SER A 40 3.01 11.55 -0.61
N THR A 41 3.36 10.31 -0.93
CA THR A 41 2.57 9.16 -0.56
C THR A 41 2.81 8.81 0.90
N VAL A 42 1.73 8.69 1.66
CA VAL A 42 1.80 8.32 3.08
C VAL A 42 1.54 6.84 3.27
N GLU A 43 0.54 6.31 2.58
CA GLU A 43 0.12 4.93 2.83
C GLU A 43 -0.47 4.32 1.57
N VAL A 44 -0.25 3.03 1.40
CA VAL A 44 -0.85 2.25 0.32
C VAL A 44 -1.60 1.09 0.94
N VAL A 45 -2.86 0.90 0.55
CA VAL A 45 -3.69 -0.19 1.02
C VAL A 45 -4.06 -1.07 -0.16
N LEU A 46 -3.75 -2.37 -0.05
CA LEU A 46 -4.04 -3.34 -1.10
C LEU A 46 -5.07 -4.33 -0.56
N LEU A 47 -6.24 -4.35 -1.17
CA LEU A 47 -7.29 -5.29 -0.84
C LEU A 47 -7.09 -6.58 -1.61
N GLU A 48 -7.48 -7.70 -1.01
CA GLU A 48 -7.29 -9.02 -1.60
C GLU A 48 -5.84 -9.20 -2.07
N ALA A 49 -4.91 -8.84 -1.18
CA ALA A 49 -3.51 -8.79 -1.54
C ALA A 49 -2.96 -10.15 -1.98
N ARG A 50 -3.28 -11.20 -1.25
CA ARG A 50 -2.82 -12.55 -1.62
C ARG A 50 -3.55 -13.05 -2.85
N ALA A 51 -4.85 -12.84 -2.90
CA ALA A 51 -5.67 -13.32 -4.01
C ALA A 51 -5.29 -12.65 -5.32
N SER A 52 -4.86 -11.39 -5.27
CA SER A 52 -4.45 -10.67 -6.48
C SER A 52 -2.99 -10.87 -6.83
N GLY A 53 -2.24 -11.58 -6.00
CA GLY A 53 -0.83 -11.82 -6.26
C GLY A 53 0.11 -10.74 -5.72
N ALA A 54 -0.42 -9.78 -4.98
CA ALA A 54 0.41 -8.71 -4.42
C ALA A 54 1.16 -9.15 -3.17
N TYR A 55 0.72 -10.20 -2.53
CA TYR A 55 1.35 -10.67 -1.30
C TYR A 55 1.62 -12.18 -1.39
N PRO A 56 2.80 -12.63 -1.02
CA PRO A 56 3.92 -11.86 -0.51
C PRO A 56 4.52 -10.99 -1.60
N LEU A 57 5.03 -9.84 -1.19
CA LEU A 57 5.67 -8.94 -2.14
C LEU A 57 6.95 -9.55 -2.65
N ASP A 58 7.12 -9.49 -3.94
CA ASP A 58 8.34 -9.95 -4.57
C ASP A 58 9.24 -8.76 -4.84
N ILE A 59 9.94 -8.34 -3.79
CA ILE A 59 10.75 -7.14 -3.88
C ILE A 59 12.02 -7.33 -4.69
N GLN A 60 12.28 -8.56 -5.12
CA GLN A 60 13.44 -8.79 -5.98
C GLN A 60 13.32 -8.02 -7.28
N HIS A 61 12.10 -7.82 -7.72
CA HIS A 61 11.88 -7.08 -8.95
C HIS A 61 12.31 -5.64 -8.84
N ALA A 62 12.18 -5.07 -7.66
CA ALA A 62 12.57 -3.69 -7.46
C ALA A 62 14.06 -3.48 -7.61
N ARG A 63 14.84 -4.53 -7.49
CA ARG A 63 16.28 -4.45 -7.56
C ARG A 63 16.82 -4.88 -8.89
N ALA A 64 15.98 -5.14 -9.81
CA ALA A 64 16.41 -5.61 -11.12
C ALA A 64 17.23 -4.55 -11.85
N ALA A 65 17.13 -3.34 -11.40
CA ALA A 65 17.90 -2.25 -12.01
C ALA A 65 19.38 -2.40 -11.72
#